data_a5e97bb60c000832f44cabdc8009d22e
#
_entry.id   a5e97bb60c000832f44cabdc8009d22e
#
_cell.length_a   1.000
_cell.length_b   1.000
_cell.length_c   1.000
_cell.angle_alpha   90.00
_cell.angle_beta   90.00
_cell.angle_gamma   90.00
#
_symmetry.space_group_name_H-M   'P 1'
#
loop_
_entity.id
_entity.type
_entity.pdbx_description
1 polymer ?
#
loop_
_entity_poly.entity_id
_entity_poly.type
_entity_poly.pdbx_seq_one_letter_code
_entity_poly.pdbx_strand_id
1 'polypeptide(L)'
;KAPCIVLGCGGGKSCIVAEIARRTTWNGKRVLFLVHRRELVDQIFRTFVRWGVLMDLCQIGMVQTFTRRLKKLPKPALIITDENHHSLAQSYKRIYEHFSDVPRVGVTATPVRLNGDGLGDVNDKLIIGVSTKWLIEHNCLAPYDYYAPSVADLTGLHTKMGEYVAADIEKAMIKNTVFGDVIKYYKQLADGKKAVCYCSSVKHSLATAKAFRDAGISAEHIDGATPKAQREQIIADFRNGKITILC
;
A
#
# COMPACT_ATOMS: atom_id res chain seq x y z
N LYS A 1 -24.02 2.51 -10.62
CA LYS A 1 -22.94 1.61 -11.08
C LYS A 1 -21.71 1.83 -10.23
N ALA A 2 -21.10 0.74 -9.79
CA ALA A 2 -19.96 0.76 -8.88
C ALA A 2 -18.95 -0.38 -9.20
N PRO A 3 -18.32 -0.42 -10.40
CA PRO A 3 -17.33 -1.42 -10.69
C PRO A 3 -16.08 -1.26 -9.83
N CYS A 4 -15.40 -2.36 -9.56
CA CYS A 4 -14.07 -2.37 -8.96
C CYS A 4 -13.06 -3.01 -9.92
N ILE A 5 -12.01 -2.29 -10.27
CA ILE A 5 -10.91 -2.78 -11.10
C ILE A 5 -9.90 -3.47 -10.18
N VAL A 6 -9.64 -4.73 -10.44
CA VAL A 6 -8.68 -5.55 -9.70
C VAL A 6 -7.42 -5.71 -10.54
N LEU A 7 -6.30 -5.19 -10.05
CA LEU A 7 -5.03 -5.23 -10.76
C LEU A 7 -3.87 -5.26 -9.75
N GLY A 8 -2.94 -6.18 -9.95
CA GLY A 8 -1.79 -6.36 -9.06
C GLY A 8 -0.95 -5.09 -8.84
N CYS A 9 -0.08 -5.11 -7.84
CA CYS A 9 0.89 -4.05 -7.62
C CYS A 9 1.77 -3.88 -8.87
N GLY A 10 2.10 -2.64 -9.23
CA GLY A 10 2.84 -2.34 -10.46
C GLY A 10 2.06 -2.45 -11.76
N GLY A 11 0.80 -2.95 -11.74
CA GLY A 11 -0.03 -3.12 -12.92
C GLY A 11 -0.63 -1.84 -13.52
N GLY A 12 -0.29 -0.65 -13.01
CA GLY A 12 -0.73 0.61 -13.60
C GLY A 12 -2.06 1.17 -13.07
N LYS A 13 -2.52 0.72 -11.88
CA LYS A 13 -3.76 1.25 -11.25
C LYS A 13 -3.84 2.77 -11.27
N SER A 14 -2.76 3.45 -10.85
CA SER A 14 -2.71 4.92 -10.80
C SER A 14 -2.85 5.57 -12.18
N CYS A 15 -2.34 4.93 -13.24
CA CYS A 15 -2.48 5.42 -14.61
C CYS A 15 -3.93 5.28 -15.11
N ILE A 16 -4.57 4.14 -14.80
CA ILE A 16 -5.97 3.90 -15.17
C ILE A 16 -6.89 4.93 -14.51
N VAL A 17 -6.75 5.14 -13.21
CA VAL A 17 -7.60 6.11 -12.50
C VAL A 17 -7.30 7.55 -12.92
N ALA A 18 -6.05 7.88 -13.25
CA ALA A 18 -5.69 9.19 -13.79
C ALA A 18 -6.37 9.44 -15.15
N GLU A 19 -6.38 8.45 -16.05
CA GLU A 19 -7.05 8.57 -17.34
C GLU A 19 -8.58 8.69 -17.20
N ILE A 20 -9.18 7.92 -16.29
CA ILE A 20 -10.62 8.04 -15.98
C ILE A 20 -10.94 9.43 -15.45
N ALA A 21 -10.14 9.94 -14.51
CA ALA A 21 -10.30 11.27 -13.93
C ALA A 21 -10.09 12.36 -15.01
N ARG A 22 -9.08 12.22 -15.87
CA ARG A 22 -8.78 13.13 -16.97
C ARG A 22 -9.99 13.24 -17.91
N ARG A 23 -10.49 12.13 -18.43
CA ARG A 23 -11.67 12.12 -19.31
C ARG A 23 -12.88 12.74 -18.64
N THR A 24 -13.10 12.47 -17.37
CA THR A 24 -14.23 13.01 -16.62
C THR A 24 -14.11 14.52 -16.47
N THR A 25 -12.94 15.03 -16.08
CA THR A 25 -12.71 16.45 -15.87
C THR A 25 -12.67 17.26 -17.18
N TRP A 26 -12.13 16.70 -18.26
CA TRP A 26 -12.15 17.34 -19.59
C TRP A 26 -13.56 17.48 -20.17
N ASN A 27 -14.51 16.65 -19.72
CA ASN A 27 -15.93 16.82 -20.01
C ASN A 27 -16.64 17.80 -19.05
N GLY A 28 -15.88 18.64 -18.31
CA GLY A 28 -16.43 19.64 -17.39
C GLY A 28 -17.04 19.05 -16.11
N LYS A 29 -16.82 17.74 -15.83
CA LYS A 29 -17.46 17.04 -14.73
C LYS A 29 -16.51 16.90 -13.53
N ARG A 30 -17.06 17.03 -12.31
CA ARG A 30 -16.28 16.93 -11.06
C ARG A 30 -15.99 15.49 -10.68
N VAL A 31 -14.76 15.26 -10.19
CA VAL A 31 -14.29 13.99 -9.64
C VAL A 31 -13.98 14.15 -8.16
N LEU A 32 -14.42 13.19 -7.34
CA LEU A 32 -14.00 13.02 -5.96
C LEU A 32 -13.12 11.79 -5.87
N PHE A 33 -11.84 11.96 -5.50
CA PHE A 33 -10.89 10.86 -5.36
C PHE A 33 -10.60 10.57 -3.89
N LEU A 34 -10.89 9.36 -3.46
CA LEU A 34 -10.78 8.91 -2.08
C LEU A 34 -9.50 8.10 -1.87
N VAL A 35 -8.68 8.51 -0.90
CA VAL A 35 -7.50 7.77 -0.45
C VAL A 35 -7.60 7.41 1.03
N HIS A 36 -6.91 6.33 1.40
CA HIS A 36 -6.87 5.86 2.79
C HIS A 36 -5.81 6.58 3.63
N ARG A 37 -4.67 6.96 3.04
CA ARG A 37 -3.51 7.55 3.73
C ARG A 37 -3.13 8.91 3.16
N ARG A 38 -2.66 9.79 4.04
CA ARG A 38 -2.27 11.18 3.67
C ARG A 38 -1.13 11.22 2.66
N GLU A 39 -0.15 10.34 2.80
CA GLU A 39 1.02 10.28 1.93
C GLU A 39 0.64 10.00 0.45
N LEU A 40 -0.47 9.30 0.24
CA LEU A 40 -0.97 8.99 -1.09
C LEU A 40 -1.61 10.21 -1.77
N VAL A 41 -2.09 11.21 -1.01
CA VAL A 41 -2.69 12.43 -1.58
C VAL A 41 -1.70 13.14 -2.50
N ASP A 42 -0.49 13.39 -2.02
CA ASP A 42 0.55 14.10 -2.78
C ASP A 42 1.04 13.28 -3.97
N GLN A 43 1.14 11.96 -3.81
CA GLN A 43 1.55 11.06 -4.89
C GLN A 43 0.51 11.04 -6.02
N ILE A 44 -0.76 10.88 -5.69
CA ILE A 44 -1.86 10.87 -6.67
C ILE A 44 -2.01 12.25 -7.31
N PHE A 45 -1.90 13.34 -6.54
CA PHE A 45 -1.92 14.70 -7.08
C PHE A 45 -0.87 14.89 -8.17
N ARG A 46 0.41 14.54 -7.90
CA ARG A 46 1.49 14.62 -8.91
C ARG A 46 1.21 13.76 -10.14
N THR A 47 0.66 12.56 -9.93
CA THR A 47 0.29 11.67 -11.03
C THR A 47 -0.81 12.31 -11.87
N PHE A 48 -1.86 12.85 -11.26
CA PHE A 48 -2.99 13.48 -11.97
C PHE A 48 -2.56 14.71 -12.75
N VAL A 49 -1.72 15.57 -12.15
CA VAL A 49 -1.14 16.72 -12.87
C VAL A 49 -0.34 16.24 -14.10
N ARG A 50 0.52 15.24 -13.94
CA ARG A 50 1.31 14.68 -15.07
C ARG A 50 0.43 14.11 -16.18
N TRP A 51 -0.73 13.54 -15.82
CA TRP A 51 -1.69 12.98 -16.79
C TRP A 51 -2.65 14.01 -17.36
N GLY A 52 -2.57 15.28 -16.96
CA GLY A 52 -3.41 16.36 -17.48
C GLY A 52 -4.85 16.34 -16.95
N VAL A 53 -5.07 15.84 -15.73
CA VAL A 53 -6.35 15.99 -15.04
C VAL A 53 -6.57 17.45 -14.68
N LEU A 54 -7.75 18.00 -14.95
CA LEU A 54 -8.11 19.37 -14.57
C LEU A 54 -8.37 19.42 -13.06
N MET A 55 -7.38 19.89 -12.30
CA MET A 55 -7.38 19.83 -10.84
C MET A 55 -8.44 20.71 -10.19
N ASP A 56 -8.91 21.76 -10.85
CA ASP A 56 -10.05 22.59 -10.40
C ASP A 56 -11.37 21.80 -10.34
N LEU A 57 -11.45 20.73 -11.10
CA LEU A 57 -12.59 19.80 -11.13
C LEU A 57 -12.34 18.49 -10.39
N CYS A 58 -11.14 18.28 -9.81
CA CYS A 58 -10.77 17.04 -9.14
C CYS A 58 -10.36 17.31 -7.70
N GLN A 59 -11.13 16.79 -6.74
CA GLN A 59 -10.80 16.84 -5.33
C GLN A 59 -10.21 15.51 -4.89
N ILE A 60 -8.96 15.54 -4.43
CA ILE A 60 -8.24 14.38 -3.86
C ILE A 60 -8.15 14.56 -2.35
N GLY A 61 -8.49 13.56 -1.59
CA GLY A 61 -8.33 13.65 -0.14
C GLY A 61 -8.64 12.36 0.62
N MET A 62 -8.32 12.43 1.90
CA MET A 62 -8.58 11.32 2.82
C MET A 62 -10.08 11.16 3.07
N VAL A 63 -10.53 9.91 3.12
CA VAL A 63 -11.92 9.55 3.45
C VAL A 63 -12.39 10.22 4.73
N GLN A 64 -11.58 10.19 5.80
CA GLN A 64 -11.93 10.80 7.09
C GLN A 64 -12.14 12.32 6.98
N THR A 65 -11.36 13.01 6.15
CA THR A 65 -11.51 14.44 5.91
C THR A 65 -12.81 14.75 5.18
N PHE A 66 -13.12 13.98 4.15
CA PHE A 66 -14.36 14.17 3.38
C PHE A 66 -15.60 13.79 4.20
N THR A 67 -15.57 12.72 4.97
CA THR A 67 -16.68 12.32 5.85
C THR A 67 -17.06 13.43 6.84
N ARG A 68 -16.06 14.18 7.37
CA ARG A 68 -16.31 15.31 8.27
C ARG A 68 -16.87 16.54 7.55
N ARG A 69 -16.73 16.65 6.24
CA ARG A 69 -17.08 17.82 5.43
C ARG A 69 -18.14 17.53 4.36
N LEU A 70 -18.85 16.42 4.44
CA LEU A 70 -19.80 15.95 3.43
C LEU A 70 -20.75 17.04 2.93
N LYS A 71 -21.39 17.78 3.86
CA LYS A 71 -22.35 18.85 3.53
C LYS A 71 -21.73 20.03 2.77
N LYS A 72 -20.39 20.18 2.77
CA LYS A 72 -19.66 21.28 2.11
C LYS A 72 -19.02 20.82 0.81
N LEU A 73 -19.08 19.54 0.47
CA LEU A 73 -18.51 19.03 -0.77
C LEU A 73 -19.45 19.31 -1.93
N PRO A 74 -18.94 19.87 -3.03
CA PRO A 74 -19.73 19.97 -4.25
C PRO A 74 -20.03 18.56 -4.75
N LYS A 75 -21.23 18.35 -5.26
CA LYS A 75 -21.65 17.04 -5.80
C LYS A 75 -20.70 16.63 -6.93
N PRO A 76 -20.01 15.50 -6.83
CA PRO A 76 -19.18 14.99 -7.92
C PRO A 76 -20.05 14.30 -8.97
N ALA A 77 -19.54 14.15 -10.17
CA ALA A 77 -20.13 13.31 -11.21
C ALA A 77 -19.54 11.89 -11.20
N LEU A 78 -18.40 11.70 -10.52
CA LEU A 78 -17.74 10.41 -10.35
C LEU A 78 -16.98 10.38 -9.03
N ILE A 79 -17.09 9.27 -8.30
CA ILE A 79 -16.25 8.97 -7.15
C ILE A 79 -15.26 7.87 -7.54
N ILE A 80 -13.97 8.10 -7.31
CA ILE A 80 -12.92 7.09 -7.49
C ILE A 80 -12.35 6.75 -6.13
N THR A 81 -12.23 5.44 -5.83
CA THR A 81 -11.71 4.95 -4.54
C THR A 81 -10.47 4.11 -4.76
N ASP A 82 -9.34 4.58 -4.23
CA ASP A 82 -8.11 3.79 -4.18
C ASP A 82 -8.12 2.84 -2.99
N GLU A 83 -7.43 1.71 -3.12
CA GLU A 83 -7.43 0.61 -2.15
C GLU A 83 -8.86 0.23 -1.72
N ASN A 84 -9.68 -0.05 -2.71
CA ASN A 84 -11.13 -0.22 -2.57
C ASN A 84 -11.55 -1.34 -1.60
N HIS A 85 -10.65 -2.25 -1.23
CA HIS A 85 -10.89 -3.25 -0.19
C HIS A 85 -11.16 -2.62 1.20
N HIS A 86 -10.81 -1.35 1.42
CA HIS A 86 -11.18 -0.60 2.61
C HIS A 86 -12.60 -0.03 2.56
N SER A 87 -13.27 -0.06 1.41
CA SER A 87 -14.55 0.64 1.18
C SER A 87 -15.75 0.08 1.97
N LEU A 88 -15.62 -1.10 2.57
CA LEU A 88 -16.60 -1.66 3.50
C LEU A 88 -16.66 -0.91 4.85
N ALA A 89 -15.65 -0.09 5.16
CA ALA A 89 -15.65 0.69 6.40
C ALA A 89 -16.73 1.78 6.38
N GLN A 90 -17.34 2.05 7.56
CA GLN A 90 -18.45 2.98 7.72
C GLN A 90 -18.18 4.40 7.19
N SER A 91 -16.92 4.85 7.23
CA SER A 91 -16.54 6.16 6.69
C SER A 91 -16.71 6.27 5.17
N TYR A 92 -16.46 5.19 4.43
CA TYR A 92 -16.71 5.13 3.00
C TYR A 92 -18.21 5.02 2.71
N LYS A 93 -18.91 4.12 3.41
CA LYS A 93 -20.36 3.92 3.24
C LYS A 93 -21.11 5.24 3.41
N ARG A 94 -20.77 6.07 4.41
CA ARG A 94 -21.35 7.41 4.60
C ARG A 94 -21.18 8.35 3.40
N ILE A 95 -20.03 8.32 2.73
CA ILE A 95 -19.80 9.12 1.51
C ILE A 95 -20.67 8.58 0.37
N TYR A 96 -20.72 7.26 0.22
CA TYR A 96 -21.49 6.62 -0.84
C TYR A 96 -23.00 6.80 -0.66
N GLU A 97 -23.50 6.76 0.55
CA GLU A 97 -24.90 7.04 0.91
C GLU A 97 -25.25 8.51 0.62
N HIS A 98 -24.36 9.44 0.99
CA HIS A 98 -24.58 10.87 0.74
C HIS A 98 -24.64 11.20 -0.77
N PHE A 99 -23.88 10.49 -1.58
CA PHE A 99 -23.83 10.62 -3.04
C PHE A 99 -24.37 9.35 -3.72
N SER A 100 -25.51 8.84 -3.27
CA SER A 100 -26.04 7.53 -3.69
C SER A 100 -26.34 7.40 -5.17
N ASP A 101 -26.65 8.51 -5.84
CA ASP A 101 -26.93 8.59 -7.27
C ASP A 101 -25.66 8.80 -8.15
N VAL A 102 -24.50 8.97 -7.52
CA VAL A 102 -23.22 9.19 -8.23
C VAL A 102 -22.54 7.85 -8.54
N PRO A 103 -22.15 7.62 -9.80
CA PRO A 103 -21.38 6.42 -10.14
C PRO A 103 -20.02 6.40 -9.43
N ARG A 104 -19.56 5.20 -9.11
CA ARG A 104 -18.30 4.97 -8.40
C ARG A 104 -17.41 4.02 -9.20
N VAL A 105 -16.10 4.20 -9.08
CA VAL A 105 -15.09 3.24 -9.56
C VAL A 105 -14.12 2.97 -8.42
N GLY A 106 -14.00 1.70 -8.03
CA GLY A 106 -12.97 1.27 -7.10
C GLY A 106 -11.76 0.70 -7.83
N VAL A 107 -10.57 0.82 -7.23
CA VAL A 107 -9.36 0.11 -7.68
C VAL A 107 -8.70 -0.57 -6.49
N THR A 108 -8.22 -1.80 -6.67
CA THR A 108 -7.52 -2.55 -5.62
C THR A 108 -6.60 -3.61 -6.22
N ALA A 109 -5.59 -4.02 -5.48
CA ALA A 109 -4.81 -5.22 -5.80
C ALA A 109 -5.44 -6.49 -5.20
N THR A 110 -6.18 -6.33 -4.10
CA THR A 110 -6.73 -7.43 -3.29
C THR A 110 -8.24 -7.22 -3.14
N PRO A 111 -9.09 -7.95 -3.89
CA PRO A 111 -10.54 -7.72 -3.87
C PRO A 111 -11.27 -8.34 -2.67
N VAL A 112 -10.53 -8.93 -1.74
CA VAL A 112 -11.04 -9.58 -0.53
C VAL A 112 -10.36 -8.98 0.69
N ARG A 113 -11.07 -8.82 1.79
CA ARG A 113 -10.49 -8.42 3.08
C ARG A 113 -9.83 -9.59 3.78
N LEU A 114 -8.96 -9.29 4.76
CA LEU A 114 -8.30 -10.32 5.58
C LEU A 114 -9.28 -11.23 6.33
N ASN A 115 -10.45 -10.71 6.70
CA ASN A 115 -11.54 -11.48 7.33
C ASN A 115 -12.39 -12.29 6.34
N GLY A 116 -12.06 -12.28 5.04
CA GLY A 116 -12.79 -13.01 4.00
C GLY A 116 -13.99 -12.26 3.40
N ASP A 117 -14.36 -11.07 3.89
CA ASP A 117 -15.48 -10.30 3.33
C ASP A 117 -15.16 -9.84 1.90
N GLY A 118 -16.05 -10.18 0.98
CA GLY A 118 -16.02 -9.70 -0.40
C GLY A 118 -16.53 -8.27 -0.53
N LEU A 119 -16.32 -7.67 -1.69
CA LEU A 119 -16.72 -6.28 -1.98
C LEU A 119 -18.16 -6.15 -2.50
N GLY A 120 -18.97 -7.21 -2.47
CA GLY A 120 -20.35 -7.24 -3.01
C GLY A 120 -21.30 -6.20 -2.41
N ASP A 121 -21.09 -5.79 -1.15
CA ASP A 121 -21.90 -4.75 -0.49
C ASP A 121 -21.71 -3.35 -1.09
N VAL A 122 -20.58 -3.09 -1.71
CA VAL A 122 -20.21 -1.74 -2.18
C VAL A 122 -19.92 -1.67 -3.68
N ASN A 123 -19.72 -2.81 -4.32
CA ASN A 123 -19.43 -2.92 -5.75
C ASN A 123 -20.39 -3.88 -6.44
N ASP A 124 -20.85 -3.50 -7.62
CA ASP A 124 -21.76 -4.30 -8.46
C ASP A 124 -21.03 -5.20 -9.47
N LYS A 125 -19.74 -4.98 -9.69
CA LYS A 125 -18.94 -5.76 -10.64
C LYS A 125 -17.45 -5.69 -10.30
N LEU A 126 -16.75 -6.82 -10.45
CA LEU A 126 -15.29 -6.88 -10.49
C LEU A 126 -14.81 -6.93 -11.94
N ILE A 127 -13.85 -6.07 -12.28
CA ILE A 127 -13.15 -6.05 -13.57
C ILE A 127 -11.74 -6.52 -13.29
N ILE A 128 -11.48 -7.78 -13.57
CA ILE A 128 -10.17 -8.39 -13.34
C ILE A 128 -9.23 -7.99 -14.49
N GLY A 129 -8.13 -7.34 -14.14
CA GLY A 129 -7.07 -7.00 -15.08
C GLY A 129 -6.09 -8.15 -15.30
N VAL A 130 -4.96 -7.82 -15.93
CA VAL A 130 -3.91 -8.81 -16.22
C VAL A 130 -3.22 -9.28 -14.93
N SER A 131 -2.74 -10.52 -14.94
CA SER A 131 -2.04 -11.12 -13.81
C SER A 131 -0.60 -10.57 -13.67
N THR A 132 -0.01 -10.71 -12.47
CA THR A 132 1.43 -10.42 -12.26
C THR A 132 2.31 -11.24 -13.18
N LYS A 133 1.97 -12.51 -13.43
CA LYS A 133 2.65 -13.38 -14.37
C LYS A 133 2.67 -12.77 -15.77
N TRP A 134 1.51 -12.35 -16.27
CA TRP A 134 1.40 -11.69 -17.58
C TRP A 134 2.27 -10.44 -17.66
N LEU A 135 2.28 -9.60 -16.61
CA LEU A 135 3.09 -8.38 -16.55
C LEU A 135 4.60 -8.67 -16.61
N ILE A 136 5.05 -9.75 -15.99
CA ILE A 136 6.45 -10.21 -16.04
C ILE A 136 6.79 -10.73 -17.44
N GLU A 137 5.95 -11.60 -18.01
CA GLU A 137 6.14 -12.17 -19.35
C GLU A 137 6.19 -11.10 -20.45
N HIS A 138 5.53 -9.95 -20.22
CA HIS A 138 5.52 -8.81 -21.16
C HIS A 138 6.50 -7.69 -20.76
N ASN A 139 7.48 -7.97 -19.89
CA ASN A 139 8.50 -7.02 -19.44
C ASN A 139 7.95 -5.72 -18.80
N CYS A 140 6.71 -5.76 -18.29
CA CYS A 140 6.13 -4.65 -17.52
C CYS A 140 6.56 -4.67 -16.06
N LEU A 141 6.92 -5.84 -15.52
CA LEU A 141 7.46 -6.05 -14.19
C LEU A 141 8.72 -6.91 -14.25
N ALA A 142 9.64 -6.69 -13.33
CA ALA A 142 10.80 -7.53 -13.17
C ALA A 142 10.41 -8.95 -12.70
N PRO A 143 11.11 -10.00 -13.15
CA PRO A 143 10.98 -11.32 -12.57
C PRO A 143 11.46 -11.31 -11.11
N TYR A 144 11.02 -12.29 -10.33
CA TYR A 144 11.43 -12.46 -8.95
C TYR A 144 11.60 -13.95 -8.62
N ASP A 145 12.49 -14.22 -7.66
CA ASP A 145 12.60 -15.52 -7.03
C ASP A 145 11.93 -15.44 -5.66
N TYR A 146 11.06 -16.38 -5.36
CA TYR A 146 10.35 -16.43 -4.08
C TYR A 146 10.97 -17.51 -3.19
N TYR A 147 11.48 -17.09 -2.03
CA TYR A 147 12.05 -17.99 -1.02
C TYR A 147 11.20 -17.89 0.26
N ALA A 148 10.80 -19.01 0.80
CA ALA A 148 10.02 -19.09 2.03
C ALA A 148 10.69 -20.06 3.03
N PRO A 149 11.87 -19.72 3.57
CA PRO A 149 12.49 -20.55 4.60
C PRO A 149 11.67 -20.49 5.90
N SER A 150 11.63 -21.60 6.63
CA SER A 150 11.05 -21.63 7.97
C SER A 150 12.04 -21.03 8.96
N VAL A 151 11.87 -19.76 9.33
CA VAL A 151 12.81 -19.02 10.21
C VAL A 151 12.26 -18.75 11.60
N ALA A 152 10.97 -18.83 11.83
CA ALA A 152 10.34 -18.60 13.13
C ALA A 152 9.37 -19.73 13.46
N ASP A 153 9.48 -20.25 14.67
CA ASP A 153 8.48 -21.16 15.21
C ASP A 153 7.27 -20.34 15.70
N LEU A 154 6.17 -20.46 15.00
CA LEU A 154 4.90 -19.80 15.30
C LEU A 154 3.94 -20.73 16.05
N THR A 155 4.40 -21.92 16.45
CA THR A 155 3.59 -22.90 17.19
C THR A 155 3.18 -22.34 18.55
N GLY A 156 1.90 -22.42 18.87
CA GLY A 156 1.36 -21.97 20.15
C GLY A 156 1.19 -20.46 20.31
N LEU A 157 1.35 -19.66 19.25
CA LEU A 157 1.01 -18.23 19.31
C LEU A 157 -0.50 -18.02 19.36
N HIS A 158 -0.94 -17.06 20.17
CA HIS A 158 -2.35 -16.72 20.27
C HIS A 158 -2.82 -15.98 19.02
N THR A 159 -4.05 -16.30 18.60
CA THR A 159 -4.73 -15.58 17.50
C THR A 159 -5.94 -14.80 18.03
N LYS A 160 -6.16 -13.59 17.50
CA LYS A 160 -7.33 -12.78 17.78
C LYS A 160 -7.93 -12.30 16.45
N MET A 161 -9.22 -12.61 16.21
CA MET A 161 -9.93 -12.28 14.97
C MET A 161 -9.23 -12.80 13.69
N GLY A 162 -8.58 -13.97 13.76
CA GLY A 162 -7.87 -14.58 12.64
C GLY A 162 -6.44 -14.07 12.40
N GLU A 163 -5.97 -13.13 13.23
CA GLU A 163 -4.61 -12.60 13.17
C GLU A 163 -3.82 -13.01 14.44
N TYR A 164 -2.51 -13.23 14.29
CA TYR A 164 -1.65 -13.46 15.43
C TYR A 164 -1.55 -12.23 16.33
N VAL A 165 -1.48 -12.45 17.64
CA VAL A 165 -1.28 -11.36 18.61
C VAL A 165 0.11 -10.73 18.39
N ALA A 166 0.16 -9.42 18.16
CA ALA A 166 1.38 -8.70 17.79
C ALA A 166 2.53 -8.90 18.81
N ALA A 167 2.22 -8.96 20.10
CA ALA A 167 3.22 -9.20 21.14
C ALA A 167 3.85 -10.60 21.08
N ASP A 168 3.09 -11.61 20.66
CA ASP A 168 3.57 -12.98 20.52
C ASP A 168 4.45 -13.12 19.28
N ILE A 169 4.04 -12.49 18.15
CA ILE A 169 4.88 -12.40 16.95
C ILE A 169 6.19 -11.69 17.27
N GLU A 170 6.15 -10.56 17.96
CA GLU A 170 7.34 -9.81 18.32
C GLU A 170 8.34 -10.68 19.10
N LYS A 171 7.86 -11.41 20.13
CA LYS A 171 8.71 -12.33 20.91
C LYS A 171 9.30 -13.47 20.07
N ALA A 172 8.52 -14.03 19.13
CA ALA A 172 9.00 -15.09 18.25
C ALA A 172 10.07 -14.58 17.27
N MET A 173 9.91 -13.38 16.75
CA MET A 173 10.79 -12.78 15.74
C MET A 173 12.09 -12.18 16.31
N ILE A 174 12.13 -11.81 17.59
CA ILE A 174 13.34 -11.23 18.23
C ILE A 174 14.31 -12.32 18.77
N LYS A 175 14.08 -13.59 18.53
CA LYS A 175 15.02 -14.64 18.93
C LYS A 175 16.31 -14.57 18.11
N ASN A 176 17.45 -14.79 18.76
CA ASN A 176 18.77 -14.75 18.10
C ASN A 176 18.89 -15.74 16.93
N THR A 177 18.21 -16.89 17.00
CA THR A 177 18.14 -17.86 15.90
C THR A 177 17.51 -17.27 14.65
N VAL A 178 16.41 -16.49 14.78
CA VAL A 178 15.74 -15.85 13.66
C VAL A 178 16.66 -14.83 12.98
N PHE A 179 17.36 -14.01 13.74
CA PHE A 179 18.33 -13.06 13.18
C PHE A 179 19.50 -13.76 12.47
N GLY A 180 20.03 -14.82 13.06
CA GLY A 180 21.09 -15.62 12.44
C GLY A 180 20.65 -16.21 11.10
N ASP A 181 19.46 -16.74 11.03
CA ASP A 181 18.89 -17.29 9.81
C ASP A 181 18.61 -16.19 8.75
N VAL A 182 18.05 -15.05 9.13
CA VAL A 182 17.83 -13.94 8.20
C VAL A 182 19.13 -13.45 7.58
N ILE A 183 20.18 -13.25 8.39
CA ILE A 183 21.49 -12.81 7.89
C ILE A 183 22.13 -13.91 7.03
N LYS A 184 22.05 -15.18 7.42
CA LYS A 184 22.54 -16.33 6.66
C LYS A 184 21.90 -16.38 5.29
N TYR A 185 20.57 -16.33 5.22
CA TYR A 185 19.85 -16.37 3.95
C TYR A 185 20.09 -15.13 3.11
N TYR A 186 20.20 -13.93 3.70
CA TYR A 186 20.58 -12.74 2.97
C TYR A 186 21.95 -12.91 2.30
N LYS A 187 22.98 -13.36 3.04
CA LYS A 187 24.32 -13.60 2.50
C LYS A 187 24.31 -14.68 1.41
N GLN A 188 23.49 -15.71 1.56
CA GLN A 188 23.39 -16.80 0.59
C GLN A 188 22.68 -16.40 -0.70
N LEU A 189 21.61 -15.60 -0.62
CA LEU A 189 20.67 -15.37 -1.73
C LEU A 189 20.75 -13.96 -2.31
N ALA A 190 21.21 -12.99 -1.54
CA ALA A 190 21.14 -11.57 -1.88
C ALA A 190 22.38 -10.77 -1.43
N ASP A 191 23.52 -11.39 -1.22
CA ASP A 191 24.73 -10.72 -0.73
C ASP A 191 25.09 -9.50 -1.57
N GLY A 192 25.37 -8.38 -0.91
CA GLY A 192 25.67 -7.10 -1.54
C GLY A 192 24.49 -6.41 -2.24
N LYS A 193 23.32 -7.03 -2.33
CA LYS A 193 22.13 -6.40 -2.92
C LYS A 193 21.39 -5.56 -1.90
N LYS A 194 20.81 -4.44 -2.35
CA LYS A 194 19.93 -3.62 -1.51
C LYS A 194 18.66 -4.40 -1.15
N ALA A 195 18.31 -4.39 0.14
CA ALA A 195 17.12 -5.07 0.61
C ALA A 195 16.29 -4.20 1.57
N VAL A 196 14.97 -4.40 1.56
CA VAL A 196 14.03 -3.81 2.52
C VAL A 196 13.51 -4.91 3.42
N CYS A 197 13.63 -4.71 4.72
CA CYS A 197 13.21 -5.65 5.74
C CYS A 197 11.93 -5.15 6.43
N TYR A 198 10.81 -5.80 6.18
CA TYR A 198 9.54 -5.49 6.85
C TYR A 198 9.47 -6.20 8.20
N CYS A 199 9.45 -5.42 9.26
CA CYS A 199 9.46 -5.93 10.65
C CYS A 199 8.09 -5.83 11.30
N SER A 200 7.80 -6.72 12.24
CA SER A 200 6.51 -6.80 12.95
C SER A 200 6.30 -5.66 13.97
N SER A 201 7.38 -5.02 14.44
CA SER A 201 7.35 -3.90 15.38
C SER A 201 8.57 -3.00 15.23
N VAL A 202 8.51 -1.79 15.81
CA VAL A 202 9.65 -0.86 15.87
C VAL A 202 10.84 -1.51 16.57
N LYS A 203 10.61 -2.22 17.68
CA LYS A 203 11.64 -2.92 18.43
C LYS A 203 12.30 -4.03 17.59
N HIS A 204 11.50 -4.81 16.85
CA HIS A 204 12.01 -5.80 15.90
C HIS A 204 12.86 -5.16 14.82
N SER A 205 12.40 -4.03 14.23
CA SER A 205 13.13 -3.31 13.19
C SER A 205 14.48 -2.77 13.67
N LEU A 206 14.53 -2.17 14.87
CA LEU A 206 15.77 -1.70 15.48
C LEU A 206 16.75 -2.87 15.75
N ALA A 207 16.24 -3.99 16.27
CA ALA A 207 17.06 -5.17 16.53
C ALA A 207 17.58 -5.80 15.24
N THR A 208 16.76 -5.86 14.18
CA THR A 208 17.15 -6.36 12.86
C THR A 208 18.24 -5.48 12.24
N ALA A 209 18.07 -4.16 12.23
CA ALA A 209 19.08 -3.25 11.72
C ALA A 209 20.40 -3.37 12.50
N LYS A 210 20.33 -3.52 13.82
CA LYS A 210 21.52 -3.78 14.65
C LYS A 210 22.21 -5.09 14.27
N ALA A 211 21.45 -6.18 14.13
CA ALA A 211 22.00 -7.48 13.79
C ALA A 211 22.72 -7.48 12.42
N PHE A 212 22.19 -6.77 11.42
CA PHE A 212 22.88 -6.59 10.14
C PHE A 212 24.18 -5.80 10.30
N ARG A 213 24.18 -4.69 11.06
CA ARG A 213 25.39 -3.91 11.34
C ARG A 213 26.46 -4.74 12.08
N ASP A 214 26.06 -5.51 13.09
CA ASP A 214 26.95 -6.40 13.83
C ASP A 214 27.57 -7.48 12.91
N ALA A 215 26.88 -7.85 11.83
CA ALA A 215 27.37 -8.76 10.79
C ALA A 215 28.19 -8.06 9.67
N GLY A 216 28.50 -6.76 9.82
CA GLY A 216 29.29 -5.97 8.87
C GLY A 216 28.50 -5.46 7.65
N ILE A 217 27.17 -5.49 7.69
CA ILE A 217 26.31 -5.03 6.60
C ILE A 217 25.66 -3.72 7.02
N SER A 218 25.80 -2.66 6.16
CA SER A 218 25.24 -1.35 6.45
C SER A 218 23.70 -1.41 6.49
N ALA A 219 23.10 -1.01 7.60
CA ALA A 219 21.65 -1.10 7.83
C ALA A 219 21.13 0.07 8.64
N GLU A 220 19.97 0.59 8.25
CA GLU A 220 19.26 1.66 8.96
C GLU A 220 17.79 1.31 9.18
N HIS A 221 17.25 1.90 10.25
CA HIS A 221 15.85 1.78 10.63
C HIS A 221 15.07 3.05 10.29
N ILE A 222 13.84 2.88 9.82
CA ILE A 222 12.86 3.97 9.64
C ILE A 222 11.52 3.56 10.23
N ASP A 223 10.91 4.46 11.00
CA ASP A 223 9.55 4.31 11.52
C ASP A 223 8.70 5.57 11.39
N GLY A 224 7.49 5.55 11.96
CA GLY A 224 6.58 6.70 11.97
C GLY A 224 7.09 7.89 12.77
N ALA A 225 7.96 7.68 13.76
CA ALA A 225 8.55 8.71 14.59
C ALA A 225 9.82 9.33 13.99
N THR A 226 10.43 8.70 12.98
CA THR A 226 11.63 9.22 12.31
C THR A 226 11.35 10.60 11.70
N PRO A 227 12.09 11.67 12.09
CA PRO A 227 11.91 13.01 11.55
C PRO A 227 12.00 13.04 10.02
N LYS A 228 11.19 13.89 9.38
CA LYS A 228 11.09 13.94 7.91
C LYS A 228 12.43 14.11 7.22
N ALA A 229 13.26 15.05 7.67
CA ALA A 229 14.57 15.31 7.07
C ALA A 229 15.50 14.10 7.20
N GLN A 230 15.52 13.44 8.38
CA GLN A 230 16.31 12.24 8.61
C GLN A 230 15.82 11.06 7.71
N ARG A 231 14.51 10.89 7.60
CA ARG A 231 13.91 9.87 6.72
C ARG A 231 14.31 10.09 5.26
N GLU A 232 14.23 11.32 4.77
CA GLU A 232 14.62 11.68 3.41
C GLU A 232 16.10 11.38 3.17
N GLN A 233 16.97 11.69 4.15
CA GLN A 233 18.41 11.40 4.08
C GLN A 233 18.68 9.89 4.04
N ILE A 234 18.07 9.10 4.94
CA ILE A 234 18.24 7.64 4.96
C ILE A 234 17.78 7.01 3.65
N ILE A 235 16.64 7.46 3.11
CA ILE A 235 16.14 6.99 1.81
C ILE A 235 17.11 7.35 0.67
N ALA A 236 17.68 8.55 0.68
CA ALA A 236 18.67 8.96 -0.30
C ALA A 236 19.93 8.10 -0.20
N ASP A 237 20.45 7.86 1.00
CA ASP A 237 21.63 7.04 1.23
C ASP A 237 21.39 5.57 0.85
N PHE A 238 20.19 5.02 1.09
CA PHE A 238 19.78 3.71 0.60
C PHE A 238 19.73 3.65 -0.94
N ARG A 239 19.16 4.68 -1.59
CA ARG A 239 19.11 4.77 -3.05
C ARG A 239 20.50 4.84 -3.67
N ASN A 240 21.42 5.55 -3.03
CA ASN A 240 22.79 5.74 -3.48
C ASN A 240 23.72 4.57 -3.09
N GLY A 241 23.24 3.55 -2.40
CA GLY A 241 24.02 2.36 -2.03
C GLY A 241 24.93 2.53 -0.82
N LYS A 242 24.84 3.65 -0.08
CA LYS A 242 25.55 3.82 1.20
C LYS A 242 24.95 2.94 2.31
N ILE A 243 23.67 2.70 2.23
CA ILE A 243 22.92 1.80 3.09
C ILE A 243 22.47 0.62 2.24
N THR A 244 22.74 -0.59 2.71
CA THR A 244 22.40 -1.83 2.00
C THR A 244 21.05 -2.36 2.46
N ILE A 245 20.75 -2.29 3.76
CA ILE A 245 19.51 -2.81 4.34
C ILE A 245 18.71 -1.65 4.94
N LEU A 246 17.43 -1.58 4.59
CA LEU A 246 16.46 -0.66 5.18
C LEU A 246 15.41 -1.45 5.95
N CYS A 247 15.30 -1.20 7.27
CA CYS A 247 14.35 -1.86 8.16
C CYS A 247 13.19 -0.94 8.55
#